data_3c8c89ddbe313b4a524a69646cd9b359
#
_entry.id   3c8c89ddbe313b4a524a69646cd9b359
#
_cell.length_a   1.000
_cell.length_b   1.000
_cell.length_c   1.000
_cell.angle_alpha   90.00
_cell.angle_beta   90.00
_cell.angle_gamma   90.00
#
_symmetry.space_group_name_H-M   'P 1'
#
loop_
_entity.id
_entity.type
_entity.pdbx_description
1 polymer ?
#
loop_
_entity_poly.entity_id
_entity_poly.type
_entity_poly.pdbx_seq_one_letter_code
_entity_poly.pdbx_strand_id
1 'polypeptide(L)'
;TDFYYLKSKVASIFKKLNYDLNVFKTEHSNSEIFAYGIKHKINNDLLVELGKISNKFLSMFDIEDDVYFADIQWDNLIKYLPGTTRYTVLPKYPAVKRDLALLLDKQVKFSQIEEIAYKTEKKLLKDVSIFDVFEDKKLGENKKSYAVSFILSDESKTLKDKQIDKVMKKGVPLSEFSFK
;
A
#
# COMPACT_ATOMS: atom_id res chain seq x y z
N THR A 1 7.26 -11.40 15.24
CA THR A 1 5.97 -10.85 14.77
C THR A 1 6.02 -9.35 14.93
N ASP A 2 5.57 -8.61 13.95
CA ASP A 2 5.51 -7.15 13.97
C ASP A 2 4.18 -6.63 13.39
N PHE A 3 4.00 -5.32 13.42
CA PHE A 3 2.82 -4.67 12.88
C PHE A 3 2.60 -4.96 11.38
N TYR A 4 3.65 -5.01 10.59
CA TYR A 4 3.56 -5.26 9.13
C TYR A 4 3.17 -6.70 8.83
N TYR A 5 3.61 -7.64 9.67
CA TYR A 5 3.17 -9.02 9.58
C TYR A 5 1.66 -9.14 9.79
N LEU A 6 1.12 -8.54 10.88
CA LEU A 6 -0.33 -8.50 11.12
C LEU A 6 -1.07 -7.84 9.94
N LYS A 7 -0.61 -6.67 9.50
CA LYS A 7 -1.18 -5.95 8.36
C LYS A 7 -1.24 -6.81 7.10
N SER A 8 -0.18 -7.57 6.81
CA SER A 8 -0.13 -8.47 5.65
C SER A 8 -1.15 -9.61 5.75
N LYS A 9 -1.37 -10.16 6.96
CA LYS A 9 -2.38 -11.20 7.20
C LYS A 9 -3.80 -10.66 7.01
N VAL A 10 -4.09 -9.50 7.55
CA VAL A 10 -5.37 -8.81 7.35
C VAL A 10 -5.61 -8.53 5.86
N ALA A 11 -4.62 -7.98 5.16
CA ALA A 11 -4.70 -7.75 3.72
C ALA A 11 -4.95 -9.05 2.93
N SER A 12 -4.35 -10.16 3.35
CA SER A 12 -4.56 -11.48 2.73
C SER A 12 -5.99 -11.98 2.92
N ILE A 13 -6.63 -11.73 4.06
CA ILE A 13 -8.04 -12.05 4.30
C ILE A 13 -8.92 -11.27 3.33
N PHE A 14 -8.73 -9.95 3.23
CA PHE A 14 -9.49 -9.12 2.30
C PHE A 14 -9.33 -9.54 0.84
N LYS A 15 -8.09 -9.84 0.43
CA LYS A 15 -7.82 -10.35 -0.93
C LYS A 15 -8.53 -11.68 -1.22
N LYS A 16 -8.57 -12.61 -0.25
CA LYS A 16 -9.31 -13.87 -0.39
C LYS A 16 -10.81 -13.67 -0.51
N LEU A 17 -11.33 -12.60 0.06
CA LEU A 17 -12.74 -12.19 -0.06
C LEU A 17 -12.98 -11.31 -1.31
N ASN A 18 -12.01 -11.20 -2.22
CA ASN A 18 -12.03 -10.42 -3.45
C ASN A 18 -12.19 -8.91 -3.26
N TYR A 19 -11.79 -8.37 -2.10
CA TYR A 19 -11.74 -6.93 -1.92
C TYR A 19 -10.59 -6.31 -2.70
N ASP A 20 -10.87 -5.20 -3.37
CA ASP A 20 -9.85 -4.28 -3.86
C ASP A 20 -9.38 -3.40 -2.70
N LEU A 21 -8.14 -3.58 -2.27
CA LEU A 21 -7.58 -2.83 -1.15
C LEU A 21 -7.44 -1.33 -1.44
N ASN A 22 -7.46 -0.93 -2.71
CA ASN A 22 -7.34 0.46 -3.13
C ASN A 22 -8.61 1.28 -2.83
N VAL A 23 -9.76 0.62 -2.61
CA VAL A 23 -10.99 1.32 -2.22
C VAL A 23 -11.02 1.68 -0.73
N PHE A 24 -10.07 1.19 0.06
CA PHE A 24 -10.05 1.45 1.49
C PHE A 24 -9.47 2.82 1.82
N LYS A 25 -10.24 3.60 2.57
CA LYS A 25 -9.70 4.76 3.24
C LYS A 25 -8.95 4.33 4.50
N THR A 26 -7.65 4.59 4.54
CA THR A 26 -6.81 4.28 5.69
C THR A 26 -6.60 5.52 6.55
N GLU A 27 -6.91 5.40 7.83
CA GLU A 27 -6.74 6.46 8.83
C GLU A 27 -5.94 5.92 10.02
N HIS A 28 -5.33 6.81 10.81
CA HIS A 28 -4.76 6.42 12.09
C HIS A 28 -5.87 6.01 13.08
N SER A 29 -5.60 4.99 13.87
CA SER A 29 -6.46 4.65 15.00
C SER A 29 -6.28 5.65 16.13
N ASN A 30 -7.40 6.10 16.70
CA ASN A 30 -7.43 6.92 17.91
C ASN A 30 -7.92 6.11 19.12
N SER A 31 -8.00 4.80 19.00
CA SER A 31 -8.42 3.91 20.11
C SER A 31 -7.34 3.86 21.18
N GLU A 32 -7.73 4.02 22.44
CA GLU A 32 -6.83 3.92 23.60
C GLU A 32 -6.23 2.52 23.78
N ILE A 33 -6.82 1.51 23.17
CA ILE A 33 -6.32 0.14 23.20
C ILE A 33 -4.95 0.04 22.55
N PHE A 34 -4.70 0.83 21.49
CA PHE A 34 -3.47 0.75 20.72
C PHE A 34 -2.45 1.79 21.16
N ALA A 35 -1.19 1.39 21.25
CA ALA A 35 -0.05 2.31 21.31
C ALA A 35 0.10 3.06 19.97
N TYR A 36 -0.13 2.36 18.86
CA TYR A 36 -0.31 2.88 17.50
C TYR A 36 -1.10 1.87 16.67
N GLY A 37 -1.86 2.38 15.71
CA GLY A 37 -2.68 1.53 14.87
C GLY A 37 -3.24 2.28 13.67
N ILE A 38 -3.89 1.53 12.80
CA ILE A 38 -4.62 2.03 11.65
C ILE A 38 -6.01 1.42 11.58
N LYS A 39 -6.90 2.11 10.90
CA LYS A 39 -8.24 1.63 10.57
C LYS A 39 -8.50 1.77 9.08
N HIS A 40 -9.14 0.75 8.52
CA HIS A 40 -9.60 0.75 7.15
C HIS A 40 -11.11 0.91 7.10
N LYS A 41 -11.58 1.80 6.26
CA LYS A 41 -12.99 2.11 6.06
C LYS A 41 -13.38 2.02 4.60
N ILE A 42 -14.65 1.67 4.34
CA ILE A 42 -15.32 1.93 3.07
C ILE A 42 -16.45 2.93 3.35
N ASN A 43 -16.49 4.01 2.57
CA ASN A 43 -17.34 5.17 2.88
C ASN A 43 -17.01 5.67 4.29
N ASN A 44 -17.91 5.54 5.26
CA ASN A 44 -17.66 5.86 6.66
C ASN A 44 -17.68 4.64 7.59
N ASP A 45 -17.99 3.45 7.05
CA ASP A 45 -18.08 2.24 7.83
C ASP A 45 -16.69 1.65 8.11
N LEU A 46 -16.39 1.38 9.37
CA LEU A 46 -15.17 0.72 9.81
C LEU A 46 -15.23 -0.76 9.37
N LEU A 47 -14.19 -1.24 8.70
CA LEU A 47 -14.04 -2.65 8.33
C LEU A 47 -13.10 -3.39 9.26
N VAL A 48 -11.99 -2.77 9.58
CA VAL A 48 -10.99 -3.33 10.49
C VAL A 48 -10.22 -2.21 11.16
N GLU A 49 -9.88 -2.44 12.42
CA GLU A 49 -8.92 -1.66 13.18
C GLU A 49 -7.81 -2.58 13.65
N LEU A 50 -6.56 -2.20 13.45
CA LEU A 50 -5.41 -3.04 13.79
C LEU A 50 -4.24 -2.22 14.29
N GLY A 51 -3.48 -2.77 15.23
CA GLY A 51 -2.38 -2.05 15.84
C GLY A 51 -1.59 -2.87 16.83
N LYS A 52 -0.61 -2.22 17.47
CA LYS A 52 0.10 -2.73 18.64
C LYS A 52 -0.70 -2.32 19.88
N ILE A 53 -1.01 -3.29 20.75
CA ILE A 53 -1.69 -3.02 22.03
C ILE A 53 -0.80 -2.11 22.91
N SER A 54 -1.42 -1.16 23.59
CA SER A 54 -0.68 -0.26 24.48
C SER A 54 -0.21 -0.98 25.75
N ASN A 55 0.96 -0.60 26.25
CA ASN A 55 1.53 -1.19 27.46
C ASN A 55 0.60 -1.08 28.67
N LYS A 56 -0.24 -0.04 28.72
CA LYS A 56 -1.26 0.13 29.76
C LYS A 56 -2.19 -1.08 29.84
N PHE A 57 -2.66 -1.59 28.70
CA PHE A 57 -3.55 -2.75 28.66
C PHE A 57 -2.77 -4.06 28.87
N LEU A 58 -1.57 -4.18 28.31
CA LEU A 58 -0.74 -5.38 28.51
C LEU A 58 -0.42 -5.61 29.99
N SER A 59 -0.07 -4.55 30.72
CA SER A 59 0.22 -4.63 32.17
C SER A 59 -0.98 -5.04 33.03
N MET A 60 -2.22 -4.79 32.56
CA MET A 60 -3.43 -5.25 33.29
C MET A 60 -3.60 -6.78 33.27
N PHE A 61 -2.92 -7.45 32.34
CA PHE A 61 -3.00 -8.90 32.15
C PHE A 61 -1.64 -9.58 32.35
N ASP A 62 -0.67 -8.88 32.96
CA ASP A 62 0.69 -9.37 33.19
C ASP A 62 1.39 -9.89 31.92
N ILE A 63 1.14 -9.21 30.79
CA ILE A 63 1.77 -9.53 29.49
C ILE A 63 2.96 -8.61 29.29
N GLU A 64 4.17 -9.20 29.18
CA GLU A 64 5.41 -8.47 28.95
C GLU A 64 5.76 -8.30 27.46
N ASP A 65 5.31 -9.23 26.62
CA ASP A 65 5.59 -9.24 25.20
C ASP A 65 4.69 -8.28 24.41
N ASP A 66 5.21 -7.81 23.26
CA ASP A 66 4.45 -7.01 22.30
C ASP A 66 3.31 -7.81 21.68
N VAL A 67 2.08 -7.32 21.81
CA VAL A 67 0.89 -7.91 21.20
C VAL A 67 0.37 -7.05 20.05
N TYR A 68 0.14 -7.69 18.92
CA TYR A 68 -0.47 -7.08 17.72
C TYR A 68 -1.85 -7.67 17.52
N PHE A 69 -2.85 -6.80 17.42
CA PHE A 69 -4.26 -7.18 17.41
C PHE A 69 -5.00 -6.54 16.25
N ALA A 70 -5.95 -7.25 15.68
CA ALA A 70 -6.85 -6.74 14.65
C ALA A 70 -8.30 -7.11 15.01
N ASP A 71 -9.16 -6.10 15.01
CA ASP A 71 -10.60 -6.24 15.18
C ASP A 71 -11.29 -6.02 13.83
N ILE A 72 -11.99 -7.06 13.34
CA ILE A 72 -12.68 -7.07 12.04
C ILE A 72 -14.18 -6.94 12.27
N GLN A 73 -14.78 -5.91 11.71
CA GLN A 73 -16.22 -5.66 11.77
C GLN A 73 -16.95 -6.48 10.69
N TRP A 74 -17.30 -7.72 11.03
CA TRP A 74 -17.83 -8.70 10.09
C TRP A 74 -19.12 -8.24 9.40
N ASP A 75 -20.03 -7.58 10.10
CA ASP A 75 -21.28 -7.09 9.52
C ASP A 75 -21.03 -6.06 8.42
N ASN A 76 -20.11 -5.13 8.68
CA ASN A 76 -19.69 -4.15 7.68
C ASN A 76 -18.95 -4.82 6.52
N LEU A 77 -18.13 -5.82 6.82
CA LEU A 77 -17.41 -6.57 5.80
C LEU A 77 -18.40 -7.29 4.89
N ILE A 78 -19.40 -7.98 5.44
CA ILE A 78 -20.43 -8.67 4.65
C ILE A 78 -21.26 -7.66 3.81
N LYS A 79 -21.60 -6.51 4.37
CA LYS A 79 -22.34 -5.44 3.69
C LYS A 79 -21.65 -4.97 2.40
N TYR A 80 -20.33 -4.94 2.38
CA TYR A 80 -19.52 -4.45 1.27
C TYR A 80 -18.84 -5.58 0.48
N LEU A 81 -19.24 -6.83 0.68
CA LEU A 81 -18.68 -7.94 -0.09
C LEU A 81 -18.77 -7.64 -1.60
N PRO A 82 -17.64 -7.70 -2.31
CA PRO A 82 -17.66 -7.59 -3.76
C PRO A 82 -18.59 -8.68 -4.34
N GLY A 83 -19.30 -8.35 -5.39
CA GLY A 83 -20.20 -9.29 -6.07
C GLY A 83 -19.45 -10.54 -6.57
N THR A 84 -20.20 -11.45 -7.19
CA THR A 84 -19.68 -12.74 -7.69
C THR A 84 -18.37 -12.57 -8.48
N THR A 85 -17.41 -13.42 -8.17
CA THR A 85 -16.17 -13.56 -8.94
C THR A 85 -16.48 -13.76 -10.41
N ARG A 86 -16.01 -12.83 -11.26
CA ARG A 86 -16.15 -12.95 -12.72
C ARG A 86 -14.84 -13.48 -13.30
N TYR A 87 -14.96 -14.46 -14.18
CA TYR A 87 -13.81 -14.88 -14.97
C TYR A 87 -13.33 -13.73 -15.85
N THR A 88 -12.07 -13.40 -15.74
CA THR A 88 -11.38 -12.48 -16.66
C THR A 88 -10.34 -13.28 -17.46
N VAL A 89 -10.32 -13.04 -18.77
CA VAL A 89 -9.33 -13.70 -19.64
C VAL A 89 -7.93 -13.29 -19.18
N LEU A 90 -7.05 -14.27 -19.03
CA LEU A 90 -5.65 -14.00 -18.69
C LEU A 90 -5.03 -13.08 -19.75
N PRO A 91 -4.21 -12.08 -19.32
CA PRO A 91 -3.52 -11.21 -20.26
C PRO A 91 -2.69 -12.00 -21.25
N LYS A 92 -2.90 -11.78 -22.56
CA LYS A 92 -2.14 -12.43 -23.64
C LYS A 92 -0.71 -11.88 -23.75
N TYR A 93 -0.48 -10.68 -23.28
CA TYR A 93 0.79 -9.98 -23.40
C TYR A 93 1.47 -9.85 -22.04
N PRO A 94 2.81 -10.05 -21.97
CA PRO A 94 3.53 -10.00 -20.71
C PRO A 94 3.49 -8.61 -20.11
N ALA A 95 3.35 -8.55 -18.78
CA ALA A 95 3.56 -7.33 -18.03
C ALA A 95 5.06 -7.00 -17.96
N VAL A 96 5.37 -5.71 -17.92
CA VAL A 96 6.74 -5.21 -17.77
C VAL A 96 6.89 -4.59 -16.39
N LYS A 97 7.90 -5.05 -15.65
CA LYS A 97 8.29 -4.50 -14.37
C LYS A 97 9.39 -3.45 -14.58
N ARG A 98 9.27 -2.31 -13.91
CA ARG A 98 10.32 -1.27 -13.84
C ARG A 98 10.50 -0.83 -12.41
N ASP A 99 11.74 -0.83 -11.97
CA ASP A 99 12.13 -0.43 -10.61
C ASP A 99 12.81 0.94 -10.66
N LEU A 100 12.47 1.82 -9.72
CA LEU A 100 13.07 3.14 -9.56
C LEU A 100 13.45 3.37 -8.11
N ALA A 101 14.62 3.98 -7.90
CA ALA A 101 15.01 4.54 -6.63
C ALA A 101 14.63 6.03 -6.58
N LEU A 102 13.76 6.40 -5.67
CA LEU A 102 13.26 7.75 -5.49
C LEU A 102 13.86 8.37 -4.24
N LEU A 103 14.67 9.41 -4.39
CA LEU A 103 15.20 10.20 -3.27
C LEU A 103 14.14 11.25 -2.88
N LEU A 104 13.63 11.16 -1.66
CA LEU A 104 12.47 11.90 -1.19
C LEU A 104 12.72 12.53 0.16
N ASP A 105 11.93 13.55 0.50
CA ASP A 105 11.87 14.04 1.88
C ASP A 105 11.22 12.99 2.80
N LYS A 106 11.68 12.88 4.05
CA LYS A 106 11.17 11.89 5.02
C LYS A 106 9.67 11.99 5.24
N GLN A 107 9.08 13.17 5.08
CA GLN A 107 7.65 13.40 5.25
C GLN A 107 6.79 12.82 4.13
N VAL A 108 7.36 12.57 2.95
CA VAL A 108 6.61 12.03 1.80
C VAL A 108 6.17 10.61 2.10
N LYS A 109 4.86 10.36 2.06
CA LYS A 109 4.29 9.03 2.25
C LYS A 109 4.25 8.27 0.93
N PHE A 110 4.41 6.95 0.98
CA PHE A 110 4.31 6.10 -0.22
C PHE A 110 2.95 6.26 -0.92
N SER A 111 1.86 6.40 -0.16
CA SER A 111 0.51 6.62 -0.71
C SER A 111 0.40 7.85 -1.62
N GLN A 112 1.21 8.88 -1.42
CA GLN A 112 1.23 10.06 -2.30
C GLN A 112 1.86 9.73 -3.65
N ILE A 113 2.93 8.90 -3.64
CA ILE A 113 3.57 8.42 -4.88
C ILE A 113 2.61 7.54 -5.67
N GLU A 114 1.98 6.62 -4.98
CA GLU A 114 0.98 5.71 -5.54
C GLU A 114 -0.17 6.48 -6.18
N GLU A 115 -0.74 7.46 -5.47
CA GLU A 115 -1.82 8.31 -5.97
C GLU A 115 -1.41 9.10 -7.22
N ILE A 116 -0.21 9.68 -7.24
CA ILE A 116 0.33 10.41 -8.40
C ILE A 116 0.51 9.46 -9.58
N ALA A 117 1.09 8.29 -9.35
CA ALA A 117 1.33 7.30 -10.40
C ALA A 117 0.01 6.86 -11.06
N TYR A 118 -1.00 6.49 -10.28
CA TYR A 118 -2.31 6.09 -10.81
C TYR A 118 -3.09 7.25 -11.45
N LYS A 119 -2.93 8.48 -10.97
CA LYS A 119 -3.53 9.66 -11.62
C LYS A 119 -2.91 9.93 -12.99
N THR A 120 -1.59 9.74 -13.10
CA THR A 120 -0.84 10.06 -14.31
C THR A 120 -0.97 8.99 -15.40
N GLU A 121 -0.98 7.71 -15.00
CA GLU A 121 -1.09 6.59 -15.95
C GLU A 121 -2.15 5.58 -15.49
N LYS A 122 -3.38 5.83 -15.93
CA LYS A 122 -4.56 5.02 -15.55
C LYS A 122 -4.71 3.74 -16.37
N LYS A 123 -4.10 3.69 -17.57
CA LYS A 123 -4.38 2.62 -18.54
C LYS A 123 -3.36 1.49 -18.48
N LEU A 124 -2.09 1.86 -18.49
CA LEU A 124 -1.00 0.89 -18.59
C LEU A 124 -0.47 0.46 -17.23
N LEU A 125 -0.56 1.31 -16.21
CA LEU A 125 -0.11 1.01 -14.86
C LEU A 125 -1.09 0.05 -14.19
N LYS A 126 -0.58 -1.11 -13.77
CA LYS A 126 -1.38 -2.16 -13.11
C LYS A 126 -1.08 -2.26 -11.62
N ASP A 127 0.17 -2.01 -11.22
CA ASP A 127 0.56 -2.06 -9.82
C ASP A 127 1.73 -1.14 -9.52
N VAL A 128 1.75 -0.60 -8.31
CA VAL A 128 2.86 0.18 -7.75
C VAL A 128 3.14 -0.36 -6.37
N SER A 129 4.35 -0.79 -6.13
CA SER A 129 4.74 -1.36 -4.85
C SER A 129 6.11 -0.85 -4.40
N ILE A 130 6.26 -0.62 -3.10
CA ILE A 130 7.54 -0.34 -2.48
C ILE A 130 8.15 -1.65 -2.00
N PHE A 131 9.41 -1.90 -2.32
CA PHE A 131 10.10 -3.13 -1.91
C PHE A 131 11.30 -2.86 -1.00
N ASP A 132 11.78 -1.61 -0.94
CA ASP A 132 12.84 -1.23 0.00
C ASP A 132 12.73 0.24 0.41
N VAL A 133 13.15 0.53 1.65
CA VAL A 133 13.21 1.88 2.22
C VAL A 133 14.57 2.05 2.86
N PHE A 134 15.36 2.95 2.32
CA PHE A 134 16.71 3.22 2.82
C PHE A 134 16.80 4.64 3.37
N GLU A 135 17.29 4.74 4.62
CA GLU A 135 17.59 6.00 5.30
C GLU A 135 19.05 5.99 5.78
N ASP A 136 19.84 6.91 5.31
CA ASP A 136 21.22 7.10 5.74
C ASP A 136 21.54 8.60 5.80
N LYS A 137 22.39 8.99 6.75
CA LYS A 137 22.88 10.37 6.88
C LYS A 137 23.57 10.89 5.61
N LYS A 138 24.14 9.98 4.80
CA LYS A 138 24.76 10.31 3.50
C LYS A 138 23.76 10.79 2.44
N LEU A 139 22.48 10.45 2.59
CA LEU A 139 21.41 10.93 1.70
C LEU A 139 20.95 12.36 2.03
N GLY A 140 21.34 12.88 3.21
CA GLY A 140 20.88 14.12 3.80
C GLY A 140 20.00 13.89 5.03
N GLU A 141 20.03 14.79 6.01
CA GLU A 141 19.38 14.60 7.31
C GLU A 141 17.85 14.39 7.22
N ASN A 142 17.21 14.98 6.19
CA ASN A 142 15.75 14.90 5.97
C ASN A 142 15.37 14.11 4.73
N LYS A 143 16.26 13.26 4.21
CA LYS A 143 16.02 12.47 3.00
C LYS A 143 15.91 10.99 3.31
N LYS A 144 15.15 10.30 2.46
CA LYS A 144 15.05 8.84 2.39
C LYS A 144 14.98 8.39 0.94
N SER A 145 15.37 7.17 0.68
CA SER A 145 15.24 6.54 -0.64
C SER A 145 14.16 5.47 -0.60
N TYR A 146 13.20 5.54 -1.51
CA TYR A 146 12.25 4.47 -1.76
C TYR A 146 12.63 3.70 -3.02
N ALA A 147 12.77 2.40 -2.91
CA ALA A 147 12.86 1.52 -4.06
C ALA A 147 11.44 1.06 -4.44
N VAL A 148 10.95 1.60 -5.55
CA VAL A 148 9.55 1.43 -6.01
C VAL A 148 9.53 0.64 -7.29
N SER A 149 8.64 -0.34 -7.35
CA SER A 149 8.38 -1.18 -8.50
C SER A 149 7.06 -0.78 -9.17
N PHE A 150 7.09 -0.61 -10.48
CA PHE A 150 5.93 -0.30 -11.32
C PHE A 150 5.67 -1.47 -12.26
N ILE A 151 4.46 -2.00 -12.27
CA ILE A 151 4.03 -3.05 -13.20
C ILE A 151 3.16 -2.42 -14.27
N LEU A 152 3.60 -2.51 -15.52
CA LEU A 152 2.94 -1.96 -16.69
C LEU A 152 2.48 -3.09 -17.61
N SER A 153 1.25 -3.02 -18.11
CA SER A 153 0.69 -3.99 -19.06
C SER A 153 -0.32 -3.33 -19.98
N ASP A 154 -0.35 -3.78 -21.24
CA ASP A 154 -1.38 -3.42 -22.22
C ASP A 154 -2.12 -4.72 -22.62
N GLU A 155 -3.44 -4.68 -22.59
CA GLU A 155 -4.27 -5.85 -22.93
C GLU A 155 -4.32 -6.15 -24.43
N SER A 156 -3.92 -5.19 -25.24
CA SER A 156 -4.01 -5.26 -26.72
C SER A 156 -2.70 -5.59 -27.41
N LYS A 157 -1.55 -5.36 -26.76
CA LYS A 157 -0.22 -5.53 -27.37
C LYS A 157 0.91 -5.58 -26.34
N THR A 158 2.06 -6.12 -26.76
CA THR A 158 3.31 -6.02 -26.01
C THR A 158 3.80 -4.58 -25.95
N LEU A 159 4.15 -4.10 -24.77
CA LEU A 159 4.73 -2.76 -24.59
C LEU A 159 6.16 -2.70 -25.15
N LYS A 160 6.46 -1.67 -25.90
CA LYS A 160 7.81 -1.37 -26.41
C LYS A 160 8.55 -0.46 -25.42
N ASP A 161 9.88 -0.59 -25.34
CA ASP A 161 10.71 0.19 -24.40
C ASP A 161 10.46 1.70 -24.50
N LYS A 162 10.37 2.25 -25.71
CA LYS A 162 10.04 3.68 -25.91
C LYS A 162 8.72 4.13 -25.29
N GLN A 163 7.71 3.23 -25.25
CA GLN A 163 6.41 3.52 -24.62
C GLN A 163 6.55 3.48 -23.10
N ILE A 164 7.28 2.48 -22.58
CA ILE A 164 7.56 2.32 -21.16
C ILE A 164 8.32 3.53 -20.64
N ASP A 165 9.40 3.92 -21.30
CA ASP A 165 10.21 5.10 -20.94
C ASP A 165 9.38 6.40 -20.92
N LYS A 166 8.45 6.54 -21.88
CA LYS A 166 7.55 7.69 -21.91
C LYS A 166 6.58 7.70 -20.72
N VAL A 167 6.06 6.54 -20.35
CA VAL A 167 5.17 6.40 -19.18
C VAL A 167 5.95 6.69 -17.90
N MET A 168 7.14 6.10 -17.76
CA MET A 168 7.99 6.29 -16.58
C MET A 168 8.41 7.77 -16.40
N LYS A 169 8.73 8.47 -17.50
CA LYS A 169 9.05 9.91 -17.47
C LYS A 169 7.85 10.80 -17.13
N LYS A 170 6.63 10.37 -17.47
CA LYS A 170 5.40 11.11 -17.15
C LYS A 170 4.85 10.76 -15.78
N GLY A 171 4.89 9.47 -15.42
CA GLY A 171 4.21 8.90 -14.27
C GLY A 171 4.84 9.22 -12.93
N VAL A 172 6.10 9.63 -12.96
CA VAL A 172 6.77 10.22 -11.81
C VAL A 172 7.18 11.61 -12.26
N PRO A 173 6.56 12.70 -11.80
CA PRO A 173 7.02 14.04 -12.11
C PRO A 173 8.44 14.19 -11.55
N LEU A 174 9.42 13.87 -12.41
CA LEU A 174 10.85 13.89 -12.09
C LEU A 174 11.32 15.27 -11.61
N SER A 175 10.52 16.31 -11.88
CA SER A 175 10.76 17.68 -11.46
C SER A 175 10.48 17.96 -9.99
N GLU A 176 9.65 17.13 -9.34
CA GLU A 176 9.34 17.27 -7.91
C GLU A 176 10.22 16.40 -7.01
N PHE A 177 10.95 15.44 -7.60
CA PHE A 177 11.82 14.52 -6.88
C PHE A 177 13.21 14.58 -7.51
N SER A 178 14.24 14.97 -6.71
CA SER A 178 15.64 14.99 -7.16
C SER A 178 16.13 13.57 -7.43
N PHE A 179 16.56 13.29 -8.68
CA PHE A 179 17.25 12.06 -9.04
C PHE A 179 18.75 12.20 -8.82
N LYS A 180 19.35 11.17 -8.29
CA LYS A 180 20.78 10.88 -8.47
C LYS A 180 20.93 9.49 -9.05
#